data_080844b55e439b5444b3d03444f1ac9a
#
_entry.id   080844b55e439b5444b3d03444f1ac9a
#
_cell.length_a   1.000
_cell.length_b   1.000
_cell.length_c   1.000
_cell.angle_alpha   90.00
_cell.angle_beta   90.00
_cell.angle_gamma   90.00
#
_symmetry.space_group_name_H-M   'P 1'
#
loop_
_entity.id
_entity.type
_entity.pdbx_description
1 polymer ?
#
loop_
_entity_poly.entity_id
_entity_poly.type
_entity_poly.pdbx_seq_one_letter_code
_entity_poly.pdbx_strand_id
1 'polypeptide(L)'
;VRTRANPSEELRACLASSCSALAGFMSDMNHMEEAETLYQEALELRLGLMQGNPAVYEPEVASAYHVMAGFMKKRNRPDEAEKMYLKAMQIRRRLALANPSAYEPVLAESCRMLAGLYHKVHRLTGAEIFCRVALGIYRRLAEGNPEVYAADLAITCVDLGDVLADMKQNSGEKEQLYREGLAVYSRLAEKYPEVYEAPLARVCNDLSLSLLDEGR
;
A
#
# COMPACT_ATOMS: atom_id res chain seq x y z
N VAL A 1 23.73 14.45 -16.46
CA VAL A 1 23.64 15.93 -16.46
C VAL A 1 22.35 16.28 -15.72
N ARG A 2 22.46 16.75 -14.46
CA ARG A 2 21.30 17.29 -13.75
C ARG A 2 20.92 18.62 -14.43
N THR A 3 19.85 18.63 -15.21
CA THR A 3 19.24 19.87 -15.66
C THR A 3 18.78 20.63 -14.39
N ARG A 4 19.32 21.83 -14.18
CA ARG A 4 18.83 22.73 -13.13
C ARG A 4 17.34 22.99 -13.39
N ALA A 5 16.49 22.62 -12.45
CA ALA A 5 15.05 22.94 -12.51
C ALA A 5 14.87 24.47 -12.57
N ASN A 6 13.86 24.89 -13.31
CA ASN A 6 13.47 26.30 -13.36
C ASN A 6 13.03 26.74 -11.94
N PRO A 7 13.44 27.87 -11.40
CA PRO A 7 13.02 28.35 -10.06
C PRO A 7 11.51 28.33 -9.83
N SER A 8 10.72 28.51 -10.88
CA SER A 8 9.26 28.40 -10.81
C SER A 8 8.77 26.96 -10.67
N GLU A 9 9.50 25.96 -11.19
CA GLU A 9 9.18 24.52 -11.01
C GLU A 9 9.51 24.07 -9.61
N GLU A 10 10.68 24.45 -9.08
CA GLU A 10 11.08 24.14 -7.70
C GLU A 10 10.07 24.72 -6.69
N LEU A 11 9.64 25.95 -6.89
CA LEU A 11 8.65 26.59 -6.03
C LEU A 11 7.31 25.85 -6.05
N ARG A 12 6.83 25.44 -7.25
CA ARG A 12 5.60 24.67 -7.39
C ARG A 12 5.72 23.28 -6.75
N ALA A 13 6.86 22.62 -6.88
CA ALA A 13 7.12 21.32 -6.25
C ALA A 13 7.14 21.44 -4.71
N CYS A 14 7.78 22.48 -4.18
CA CYS A 14 7.75 22.80 -2.75
C CYS A 14 6.34 23.07 -2.25
N LEU A 15 5.57 23.88 -3.01
CA LEU A 15 4.17 24.17 -2.67
C LEU A 15 3.33 22.89 -2.63
N ALA A 16 3.43 22.03 -3.65
CA ALA A 16 2.72 20.75 -3.70
C ALA A 16 3.05 19.86 -2.50
N SER A 17 4.32 19.83 -2.07
CA SER A 17 4.76 19.06 -0.91
C SER A 17 4.20 19.65 0.39
N SER A 18 4.21 20.97 0.53
CA SER A 18 3.65 21.68 1.68
C SER A 18 2.13 21.49 1.78
N CYS A 19 1.40 21.60 0.66
CA CYS A 19 -0.04 21.30 0.62
C CYS A 19 -0.33 19.84 1.05
N SER A 20 0.45 18.87 0.57
CA SER A 20 0.27 17.47 0.97
C SER A 20 0.53 17.24 2.45
N ALA A 21 1.57 17.85 3.01
CA ALA A 21 1.89 17.75 4.44
C ALA A 21 0.81 18.39 5.31
N LEU A 22 0.36 19.58 4.93
CA LEU A 22 -0.72 20.28 5.62
C LEU A 22 -2.05 19.51 5.52
N ALA A 23 -2.35 18.93 4.35
CA ALA A 23 -3.52 18.07 4.16
C ALA A 23 -3.52 16.87 5.12
N GLY A 24 -2.37 16.22 5.28
CA GLY A 24 -2.20 15.13 6.25
C GLY A 24 -2.51 15.59 7.67
N PHE A 25 -1.92 16.68 8.10
CA PHE A 25 -2.17 17.27 9.41
C PHE A 25 -3.65 17.65 9.60
N MET A 26 -4.27 18.31 8.63
CA MET A 26 -5.71 18.63 8.67
C MET A 26 -6.59 17.37 8.76
N SER A 27 -6.24 16.33 8.02
CA SER A 27 -6.93 15.03 8.10
C SER A 27 -6.83 14.38 9.49
N ASP A 28 -5.69 14.51 10.16
CA ASP A 28 -5.48 13.96 11.51
C ASP A 28 -6.22 14.79 12.57
N MET A 29 -6.37 16.10 12.34
CA MET A 29 -7.20 17.00 13.14
C MET A 29 -8.69 16.91 12.81
N ASN A 30 -9.09 15.97 11.92
CA ASN A 30 -10.46 15.77 11.45
C ASN A 30 -11.07 16.94 10.64
N HIS A 31 -10.22 17.84 10.09
CA HIS A 31 -10.63 18.91 9.16
C HIS A 31 -10.67 18.36 7.73
N MET A 32 -11.69 17.53 7.44
CA MET A 32 -11.70 16.70 6.23
C MET A 32 -11.89 17.49 4.93
N GLU A 33 -12.64 18.58 4.93
CA GLU A 33 -12.89 19.42 3.74
C GLU A 33 -11.63 20.20 3.35
N GLU A 34 -10.94 20.81 4.32
CA GLU A 34 -9.69 21.51 4.10
C GLU A 34 -8.60 20.55 3.63
N ALA A 35 -8.52 19.35 4.24
CA ALA A 35 -7.60 18.30 3.83
C ALA A 35 -7.83 17.87 2.38
N GLU A 36 -9.09 17.66 1.98
CA GLU A 36 -9.43 17.29 0.60
C GLU A 36 -9.00 18.35 -0.39
N THR A 37 -9.30 19.63 -0.10
CA THR A 37 -8.92 20.76 -0.95
C THR A 37 -7.40 20.83 -1.14
N LEU A 38 -6.64 20.68 -0.06
CA LEU A 38 -5.18 20.72 -0.09
C LEU A 38 -4.57 19.51 -0.84
N TYR A 39 -5.15 18.32 -0.70
CA TYR A 39 -4.70 17.15 -1.47
C TYR A 39 -4.99 17.32 -2.96
N GLN A 40 -6.12 17.91 -3.33
CA GLN A 40 -6.47 18.21 -4.72
C GLN A 40 -5.50 19.24 -5.32
N GLU A 41 -5.24 20.34 -4.61
CA GLU A 41 -4.27 21.36 -5.03
C GLU A 41 -2.87 20.77 -5.22
N ALA A 42 -2.41 19.94 -4.28
CA ALA A 42 -1.13 19.26 -4.39
C ALA A 42 -1.04 18.34 -5.62
N LEU A 43 -2.12 17.63 -5.92
CA LEU A 43 -2.19 16.75 -7.10
C LEU A 43 -2.17 17.57 -8.40
N GLU A 44 -2.94 18.64 -8.48
CA GLU A 44 -2.99 19.52 -9.66
C GLU A 44 -1.63 20.16 -9.97
N LEU A 45 -0.93 20.62 -8.93
CA LEU A 45 0.42 21.17 -9.06
C LEU A 45 1.39 20.12 -9.63
N ARG A 46 1.37 18.88 -9.09
CA ARG A 46 2.21 17.79 -9.58
C ARG A 46 1.86 17.36 -11.00
N LEU A 47 0.57 17.32 -11.35
CA LEU A 47 0.13 17.02 -12.73
C LEU A 47 0.63 18.09 -13.72
N GLY A 48 0.57 19.38 -13.33
CA GLY A 48 1.12 20.46 -14.14
C GLY A 48 2.63 20.35 -14.32
N LEU A 49 3.38 20.01 -13.27
CA LEU A 49 4.82 19.77 -13.33
C LEU A 49 5.17 18.56 -14.22
N MET A 50 4.38 17.49 -14.12
CA MET A 50 4.58 16.27 -14.93
C MET A 50 4.42 16.55 -16.43
N GLN A 51 3.58 17.48 -16.86
CA GLN A 51 3.45 17.88 -18.27
C GLN A 51 4.77 18.46 -18.82
N GLY A 52 5.51 19.19 -18.00
CA GLY A 52 6.80 19.78 -18.38
C GLY A 52 7.96 18.77 -18.29
N ASN A 53 7.95 17.92 -17.30
CA ASN A 53 9.04 16.96 -17.07
C ASN A 53 8.51 15.63 -16.48
N PRO A 54 7.93 14.76 -17.34
CA PRO A 54 7.36 13.47 -16.90
C PRO A 54 8.34 12.59 -16.12
N ALA A 55 9.60 12.51 -16.58
CA ALA A 55 10.60 11.63 -15.98
C ALA A 55 10.88 11.93 -14.50
N VAL A 56 10.73 13.18 -14.10
CA VAL A 56 10.95 13.62 -12.72
C VAL A 56 9.66 13.51 -11.88
N TYR A 57 8.53 13.92 -12.44
CA TYR A 57 7.31 14.10 -11.65
C TYR A 57 6.28 12.97 -11.72
N GLU A 58 6.43 11.98 -12.63
CA GLU A 58 5.56 10.79 -12.64
C GLU A 58 5.55 10.02 -11.29
N PRO A 59 6.70 9.78 -10.65
CA PRO A 59 6.71 9.11 -9.34
C PRO A 59 5.95 9.90 -8.26
N GLU A 60 6.07 11.24 -8.30
CA GLU A 60 5.39 12.12 -7.36
C GLU A 60 3.88 12.15 -7.58
N VAL A 61 3.44 12.16 -8.86
CA VAL A 61 2.02 12.07 -9.22
C VAL A 61 1.43 10.72 -8.75
N ALA A 62 2.16 9.62 -8.95
CA ALA A 62 1.72 8.32 -8.47
C ALA A 62 1.57 8.30 -6.93
N SER A 63 2.52 8.92 -6.23
CA SER A 63 2.46 9.05 -4.77
C SER A 63 1.29 9.92 -4.32
N ALA A 64 1.02 11.03 -5.02
CA ALA A 64 -0.13 11.90 -4.73
C ALA A 64 -1.47 11.17 -4.90
N TYR A 65 -1.62 10.39 -5.99
CA TYR A 65 -2.81 9.55 -6.19
C TYR A 65 -2.95 8.50 -5.09
N HIS A 66 -1.86 7.86 -4.67
CA HIS A 66 -1.88 6.86 -3.61
C HIS A 66 -2.32 7.45 -2.26
N VAL A 67 -1.76 8.60 -1.87
CA VAL A 67 -2.11 9.31 -0.63
C VAL A 67 -3.57 9.74 -0.67
N MET A 68 -4.02 10.32 -1.78
CA MET A 68 -5.41 10.74 -1.96
C MET A 68 -6.38 9.56 -1.90
N ALA A 69 -6.00 8.39 -2.44
CA ALA A 69 -6.79 7.16 -2.32
C ALA A 69 -6.96 6.74 -0.86
N GLY A 70 -5.88 6.78 -0.07
CA GLY A 70 -5.93 6.51 1.38
C GLY A 70 -6.86 7.48 2.12
N PHE A 71 -6.81 8.74 1.77
CA PHE A 71 -7.71 9.77 2.32
C PHE A 71 -9.18 9.51 1.93
N MET A 72 -9.48 9.18 0.66
CA MET A 72 -10.84 8.82 0.24
C MET A 72 -11.36 7.56 0.95
N LYS A 73 -10.48 6.56 1.19
CA LYS A 73 -10.81 5.38 2.01
C LYS A 73 -11.15 5.78 3.45
N LYS A 74 -10.41 6.71 4.06
CA LYS A 74 -10.69 7.25 5.41
C LYS A 74 -12.05 7.97 5.45
N ARG A 75 -12.43 8.66 4.38
CA ARG A 75 -13.74 9.31 4.19
C ARG A 75 -14.88 8.35 3.84
N ASN A 76 -14.64 7.05 3.78
CA ASN A 76 -15.61 6.03 3.37
C ASN A 76 -16.17 6.25 1.94
N ARG A 77 -15.30 6.68 1.03
CA ARG A 77 -15.58 6.87 -0.41
C ARG A 77 -14.81 5.83 -1.24
N PRO A 78 -15.20 4.55 -1.20
CA PRO A 78 -14.41 3.46 -1.77
C PRO A 78 -14.25 3.53 -3.28
N ASP A 79 -15.27 3.98 -4.04
CA ASP A 79 -15.20 4.06 -5.50
C ASP A 79 -14.20 5.13 -5.98
N GLU A 80 -14.04 6.21 -5.22
CA GLU A 80 -13.06 7.24 -5.52
C GLU A 80 -11.65 6.79 -5.11
N ALA A 81 -11.54 6.13 -3.95
CA ALA A 81 -10.29 5.52 -3.52
C ALA A 81 -9.79 4.50 -4.55
N GLU A 82 -10.67 3.64 -5.08
CA GLU A 82 -10.35 2.68 -6.14
C GLU A 82 -9.76 3.37 -7.37
N LYS A 83 -10.45 4.41 -7.88
CA LYS A 83 -9.99 5.16 -9.05
C LYS A 83 -8.60 5.75 -8.85
N MET A 84 -8.32 6.29 -7.66
CA MET A 84 -7.02 6.88 -7.35
C MET A 84 -5.92 5.82 -7.20
N TYR A 85 -6.21 4.70 -6.49
CA TYR A 85 -5.25 3.57 -6.41
C TYR A 85 -4.92 3.00 -7.76
N LEU A 86 -5.90 2.82 -8.66
CA LEU A 86 -5.68 2.32 -10.02
C LEU A 86 -4.79 3.26 -10.83
N LYS A 87 -4.99 4.59 -10.73
CA LYS A 87 -4.11 5.58 -11.38
C LYS A 87 -2.68 5.51 -10.85
N ALA A 88 -2.51 5.43 -9.52
CA ALA A 88 -1.19 5.29 -8.91
C ALA A 88 -0.49 4.00 -9.38
N MET A 89 -1.22 2.88 -9.36
CA MET A 89 -0.70 1.57 -9.76
C MET A 89 -0.32 1.52 -11.24
N GLN A 90 -1.10 2.14 -12.14
CA GLN A 90 -0.78 2.21 -13.56
C GLN A 90 0.57 2.90 -13.81
N ILE A 91 0.80 4.02 -13.13
CA ILE A 91 2.07 4.74 -13.23
C ILE A 91 3.21 3.90 -12.63
N ARG A 92 3.04 3.41 -11.40
CA ARG A 92 4.04 2.62 -10.68
C ARG A 92 4.42 1.34 -11.44
N ARG A 93 3.44 0.68 -12.09
CA ARG A 93 3.71 -0.49 -12.94
C ARG A 93 4.64 -0.16 -14.11
N ARG A 94 4.39 0.95 -14.80
CA ARG A 94 5.26 1.40 -15.90
C ARG A 94 6.66 1.73 -15.40
N LEU A 95 6.77 2.43 -14.28
CA LEU A 95 8.05 2.77 -13.65
C LEU A 95 8.79 1.51 -13.18
N ALA A 96 8.11 0.52 -12.63
CA ALA A 96 8.69 -0.73 -12.19
C ALA A 96 9.23 -1.58 -13.35
N LEU A 97 8.61 -1.52 -14.54
CA LEU A 97 9.15 -2.15 -15.74
C LEU A 97 10.48 -1.52 -16.19
N ALA A 98 10.65 -0.22 -15.98
CA ALA A 98 11.87 0.49 -16.32
C ALA A 98 12.96 0.38 -15.24
N ASN A 99 12.57 0.40 -13.97
CA ASN A 99 13.47 0.28 -12.83
C ASN A 99 12.80 -0.51 -11.69
N PRO A 100 12.89 -1.87 -11.73
CA PRO A 100 12.25 -2.73 -10.74
C PRO A 100 12.70 -2.44 -9.30
N SER A 101 13.99 -2.27 -9.07
CA SER A 101 14.55 -2.08 -7.73
C SER A 101 14.00 -0.83 -7.02
N ALA A 102 13.70 0.23 -7.79
CA ALA A 102 13.18 1.48 -7.23
C ALA A 102 11.64 1.46 -7.06
N TYR A 103 10.91 0.76 -7.93
CA TYR A 103 9.47 0.93 -8.01
C TYR A 103 8.63 -0.32 -7.71
N GLU A 104 9.21 -1.52 -7.67
CA GLU A 104 8.49 -2.72 -7.23
C GLU A 104 7.96 -2.61 -5.80
N PRO A 105 8.71 -2.06 -4.81
CA PRO A 105 8.19 -1.92 -3.46
C PRO A 105 6.92 -1.07 -3.39
N VAL A 106 6.93 0.10 -4.03
CA VAL A 106 5.77 1.01 -4.02
C VAL A 106 4.61 0.49 -4.90
N LEU A 107 4.91 -0.34 -5.91
CA LEU A 107 3.88 -1.04 -6.68
C LEU A 107 3.18 -2.10 -5.82
N ALA A 108 3.95 -2.92 -5.09
CA ALA A 108 3.42 -3.93 -4.18
C ALA A 108 2.54 -3.30 -3.09
N GLU A 109 3.00 -2.18 -2.52
CA GLU A 109 2.21 -1.42 -1.55
C GLU A 109 0.87 -0.96 -2.15
N SER A 110 0.87 -0.42 -3.39
CA SER A 110 -0.39 -0.02 -4.05
C SER A 110 -1.32 -1.21 -4.27
N CYS A 111 -0.80 -2.35 -4.69
CA CYS A 111 -1.58 -3.57 -4.87
C CYS A 111 -2.19 -4.02 -3.53
N ARG A 112 -1.41 -4.04 -2.44
CA ARG A 112 -1.89 -4.42 -1.11
C ARG A 112 -2.97 -3.46 -0.59
N MET A 113 -2.79 -2.15 -0.78
CA MET A 113 -3.80 -1.16 -0.38
C MET A 113 -5.11 -1.30 -1.16
N LEU A 114 -5.03 -1.57 -2.47
CA LEU A 114 -6.20 -1.82 -3.30
C LEU A 114 -6.88 -3.14 -2.94
N ALA A 115 -6.10 -4.18 -2.63
CA ALA A 115 -6.62 -5.45 -2.14
C ALA A 115 -7.42 -5.27 -0.83
N GLY A 116 -6.85 -4.53 0.13
CA GLY A 116 -7.55 -4.23 1.39
C GLY A 116 -8.82 -3.38 1.19
N LEU A 117 -8.85 -2.49 0.19
CA LEU A 117 -10.07 -1.78 -0.20
C LEU A 117 -11.13 -2.75 -0.74
N TYR A 118 -10.74 -3.64 -1.66
CA TYR A 118 -11.65 -4.63 -2.27
C TYR A 118 -12.16 -5.64 -1.25
N HIS A 119 -11.30 -6.08 -0.31
CA HIS A 119 -11.70 -6.92 0.81
C HIS A 119 -12.78 -6.25 1.66
N LYS A 120 -12.55 -4.98 2.04
CA LYS A 120 -13.50 -4.19 2.84
C LYS A 120 -14.87 -4.03 2.16
N VAL A 121 -14.92 -3.97 0.82
CA VAL A 121 -16.19 -3.85 0.07
C VAL A 121 -16.69 -5.20 -0.47
N HIS A 122 -16.17 -6.31 0.06
CA HIS A 122 -16.53 -7.70 -0.29
C HIS A 122 -16.34 -8.06 -1.78
N ARG A 123 -15.44 -7.40 -2.48
CA ARG A 123 -14.99 -7.78 -3.84
C ARG A 123 -13.81 -8.77 -3.73
N LEU A 124 -14.08 -9.95 -3.15
CA LEU A 124 -13.05 -10.88 -2.70
C LEU A 124 -12.13 -11.38 -3.82
N THR A 125 -12.65 -11.69 -5.01
CA THR A 125 -11.83 -12.10 -6.16
C THR A 125 -10.82 -11.02 -6.57
N GLY A 126 -11.23 -9.76 -6.57
CA GLY A 126 -10.32 -8.65 -6.84
C GLY A 126 -9.26 -8.49 -5.74
N ALA A 127 -9.67 -8.63 -4.48
CA ALA A 127 -8.76 -8.60 -3.34
C ALA A 127 -7.69 -9.70 -3.45
N GLU A 128 -8.09 -10.93 -3.75
CA GLU A 128 -7.17 -12.06 -3.96
C GLU A 128 -6.13 -11.77 -5.05
N ILE A 129 -6.57 -11.30 -6.22
CA ILE A 129 -5.68 -11.00 -7.35
C ILE A 129 -4.59 -10.02 -6.92
N PHE A 130 -4.96 -8.91 -6.29
CA PHE A 130 -3.99 -7.89 -5.89
C PHE A 130 -3.12 -8.31 -4.72
N CYS A 131 -3.64 -9.07 -3.74
CA CYS A 131 -2.83 -9.69 -2.69
C CYS A 131 -1.76 -10.60 -3.28
N ARG A 132 -2.12 -11.46 -4.24
CA ARG A 132 -1.16 -12.38 -4.90
C ARG A 132 -0.07 -11.63 -5.65
N VAL A 133 -0.41 -10.54 -6.33
CA VAL A 133 0.59 -9.69 -7.00
C VAL A 133 1.55 -9.07 -5.98
N ALA A 134 1.03 -8.49 -4.91
CA ALA A 134 1.84 -7.89 -3.85
C ALA A 134 2.73 -8.94 -3.17
N LEU A 135 2.18 -10.11 -2.84
CA LEU A 135 2.90 -11.21 -2.21
C LEU A 135 4.07 -11.70 -3.07
N GLY A 136 3.84 -11.89 -4.39
CA GLY A 136 4.92 -12.29 -5.32
C GLY A 136 6.07 -11.29 -5.37
N ILE A 137 5.77 -10.00 -5.30
CA ILE A 137 6.80 -8.95 -5.26
C ILE A 137 7.51 -8.97 -3.91
N TYR A 138 6.79 -8.95 -2.79
CA TYR A 138 7.41 -8.90 -1.46
C TYR A 138 8.22 -10.15 -1.11
N ARG A 139 7.87 -11.35 -1.60
CA ARG A 139 8.70 -12.54 -1.46
C ARG A 139 10.08 -12.33 -2.09
N ARG A 140 10.13 -11.87 -3.36
CA ARG A 140 11.41 -11.58 -4.03
C ARG A 140 12.22 -10.49 -3.33
N LEU A 141 11.56 -9.42 -2.90
CA LEU A 141 12.21 -8.33 -2.19
C LEU A 141 12.77 -8.79 -0.83
N ALA A 142 12.03 -9.61 -0.10
CA ALA A 142 12.44 -10.14 1.21
C ALA A 142 13.57 -11.18 1.09
N GLU A 143 13.66 -11.93 -0.02
CA GLU A 143 14.81 -12.77 -0.30
C GLU A 143 16.11 -11.95 -0.45
N GLY A 144 16.03 -10.79 -1.11
CA GLY A 144 17.18 -9.90 -1.31
C GLY A 144 17.49 -9.01 -0.09
N ASN A 145 16.48 -8.55 0.62
CA ASN A 145 16.65 -7.67 1.78
C ASN A 145 15.56 -7.92 2.85
N PRO A 146 15.71 -8.98 3.66
CA PRO A 146 14.72 -9.35 4.67
C PRO A 146 14.54 -8.29 5.76
N GLU A 147 15.58 -7.56 6.12
CA GLU A 147 15.51 -6.51 7.16
C GLU A 147 14.52 -5.40 6.77
N VAL A 148 14.34 -5.13 5.48
CA VAL A 148 13.46 -4.07 4.99
C VAL A 148 12.05 -4.59 4.71
N TYR A 149 11.93 -5.78 4.11
CA TYR A 149 10.67 -6.22 3.51
C TYR A 149 9.99 -7.38 4.24
N ALA A 150 10.57 -7.92 5.32
CA ALA A 150 9.95 -9.03 6.05
C ALA A 150 8.58 -8.66 6.63
N ALA A 151 8.44 -7.45 7.18
CA ALA A 151 7.16 -7.00 7.73
C ALA A 151 6.07 -6.87 6.65
N ASP A 152 6.43 -6.32 5.47
CA ASP A 152 5.52 -6.20 4.34
C ASP A 152 5.13 -7.56 3.76
N LEU A 153 6.06 -8.51 3.75
CA LEU A 153 5.77 -9.90 3.39
C LEU A 153 4.77 -10.51 4.38
N ALA A 154 5.04 -10.41 5.69
CA ALA A 154 4.20 -11.01 6.71
C ALA A 154 2.77 -10.48 6.67
N ILE A 155 2.59 -9.15 6.64
CA ILE A 155 1.25 -8.56 6.56
C ILE A 155 0.53 -8.96 5.26
N THR A 156 1.24 -9.09 4.13
CA THR A 156 0.64 -9.49 2.86
C THR A 156 0.21 -10.96 2.87
N CYS A 157 0.96 -11.84 3.53
CA CYS A 157 0.56 -13.24 3.76
C CYS A 157 -0.74 -13.29 4.56
N VAL A 158 -0.83 -12.52 5.65
CA VAL A 158 -2.03 -12.47 6.49
C VAL A 158 -3.22 -11.90 5.72
N ASP A 159 -3.02 -10.76 5.02
CA ASP A 159 -4.08 -10.14 4.19
C ASP A 159 -4.66 -11.14 3.16
N LEU A 160 -3.80 -11.94 2.50
CA LEU A 160 -4.27 -12.98 1.58
C LEU A 160 -4.96 -14.13 2.31
N GLY A 161 -4.45 -14.55 3.45
CA GLY A 161 -5.08 -15.55 4.30
C GLY A 161 -6.50 -15.15 4.72
N ASP A 162 -6.69 -13.91 5.13
CA ASP A 162 -8.00 -13.34 5.50
C ASP A 162 -8.97 -13.33 4.30
N VAL A 163 -8.49 -12.93 3.12
CA VAL A 163 -9.31 -12.95 1.89
C VAL A 163 -9.75 -14.37 1.56
N LEU A 164 -8.85 -15.37 1.64
CA LEU A 164 -9.18 -16.77 1.36
C LEU A 164 -10.13 -17.36 2.41
N ALA A 165 -10.01 -16.93 3.67
CA ALA A 165 -10.95 -17.29 4.73
C ALA A 165 -12.36 -16.78 4.44
N ASP A 166 -12.49 -15.51 4.05
CA ASP A 166 -13.79 -14.91 3.69
C ASP A 166 -14.39 -15.52 2.41
N MET A 167 -13.55 -15.97 1.48
CA MET A 167 -13.99 -16.73 0.30
C MET A 167 -14.43 -18.17 0.65
N LYS A 168 -14.28 -18.60 1.92
CA LYS A 168 -14.54 -19.96 2.38
C LYS A 168 -13.81 -21.04 1.55
N GLN A 169 -12.64 -20.68 1.05
CA GLN A 169 -11.77 -21.62 0.36
C GLN A 169 -11.06 -22.48 1.39
N ASN A 170 -11.51 -23.73 1.50
CA ASN A 170 -10.92 -24.73 2.39
C ASN A 170 -9.65 -25.30 1.74
N SER A 171 -8.60 -24.48 1.66
CA SER A 171 -7.32 -24.86 1.07
C SER A 171 -6.22 -24.79 2.12
N GLY A 172 -5.34 -25.78 2.14
CA GLY A 172 -4.13 -25.73 2.97
C GLY A 172 -3.23 -24.51 2.70
N GLU A 173 -3.51 -23.77 1.61
CA GLU A 173 -2.84 -22.51 1.29
C GLU A 173 -3.09 -21.43 2.35
N LYS A 174 -4.33 -21.28 2.82
CA LYS A 174 -4.69 -20.34 3.89
C LYS A 174 -3.85 -20.58 5.15
N GLU A 175 -3.77 -21.84 5.58
CA GLU A 175 -2.95 -22.26 6.74
C GLU A 175 -1.46 -21.95 6.49
N GLN A 176 -0.94 -22.24 5.30
CA GLN A 176 0.47 -21.98 4.96
C GLN A 176 0.79 -20.47 5.00
N LEU A 177 -0.10 -19.63 4.51
CA LEU A 177 0.06 -18.18 4.53
C LEU A 177 0.10 -17.63 5.97
N TYR A 178 -0.81 -18.07 6.83
CA TYR A 178 -0.78 -17.66 8.24
C TYR A 178 0.48 -18.18 8.95
N ARG A 179 0.95 -19.40 8.67
CA ARG A 179 2.21 -19.92 9.21
C ARG A 179 3.44 -19.16 8.72
N GLU A 180 3.46 -18.76 7.44
CA GLU A 180 4.53 -17.91 6.89
C GLU A 180 4.55 -16.54 7.58
N GLY A 181 3.40 -15.89 7.70
CA GLY A 181 3.26 -14.63 8.43
C GLY A 181 3.66 -14.74 9.90
N LEU A 182 3.21 -15.80 10.58
CA LEU A 182 3.53 -16.08 11.98
C LEU A 182 5.04 -16.22 12.19
N ALA A 183 5.72 -17.02 11.35
CA ALA A 183 7.16 -17.23 11.45
C ALA A 183 7.96 -15.94 11.29
N VAL A 184 7.51 -15.04 10.41
CA VAL A 184 8.15 -13.74 10.22
C VAL A 184 7.88 -12.83 11.39
N TYR A 185 6.62 -12.69 11.84
CA TYR A 185 6.27 -11.83 12.98
C TYR A 185 6.91 -12.30 14.29
N SER A 186 7.08 -13.62 14.50
CA SER A 186 7.80 -14.14 15.68
C SER A 186 9.23 -13.61 15.74
N ARG A 187 9.98 -13.68 14.63
CA ARG A 187 11.36 -13.16 14.56
C ARG A 187 11.42 -11.64 14.72
N LEU A 188 10.45 -10.91 14.17
CA LEU A 188 10.37 -9.46 14.30
C LEU A 188 10.02 -9.04 15.74
N ALA A 189 9.12 -9.79 16.41
CA ALA A 189 8.73 -9.52 17.79
C ALA A 189 9.87 -9.78 18.79
N GLU A 190 10.77 -10.75 18.53
CA GLU A 190 11.98 -10.94 19.33
C GLU A 190 12.88 -9.68 19.33
N LYS A 191 12.94 -8.96 18.21
CA LYS A 191 13.80 -7.79 18.04
C LYS A 191 13.08 -6.49 18.39
N TYR A 192 11.79 -6.42 18.08
CA TYR A 192 10.96 -5.22 18.23
C TYR A 192 9.57 -5.57 18.81
N PRO A 193 9.49 -6.00 20.09
CA PRO A 193 8.26 -6.49 20.71
C PRO A 193 7.13 -5.46 20.68
N GLU A 194 7.44 -4.20 21.01
CA GLU A 194 6.45 -3.11 21.05
C GLU A 194 5.69 -2.89 19.73
N VAL A 195 6.31 -3.29 18.60
CA VAL A 195 5.73 -3.10 17.27
C VAL A 195 5.01 -4.35 16.78
N TYR A 196 5.57 -5.54 17.08
CA TYR A 196 5.13 -6.78 16.41
C TYR A 196 4.41 -7.79 17.30
N GLU A 197 4.33 -7.61 18.62
CA GLU A 197 3.53 -8.50 19.50
C GLU A 197 2.05 -8.49 19.14
N ALA A 198 1.46 -7.32 18.87
CA ALA A 198 0.04 -7.24 18.50
C ALA A 198 -0.26 -7.89 17.13
N PRO A 199 0.49 -7.63 16.03
CA PRO A 199 0.39 -8.41 14.80
C PRO A 199 0.59 -9.91 15.00
N LEU A 200 1.57 -10.33 15.78
CA LEU A 200 1.85 -11.72 16.10
C LEU A 200 0.65 -12.39 16.77
N ALA A 201 0.09 -11.78 17.82
CA ALA A 201 -1.06 -12.29 18.53
C ALA A 201 -2.29 -12.43 17.61
N ARG A 202 -2.50 -11.46 16.70
CA ARG A 202 -3.57 -11.52 15.70
C ARG A 202 -3.41 -12.74 14.80
N VAL A 203 -2.23 -12.96 14.22
CA VAL A 203 -1.99 -14.10 13.31
C VAL A 203 -2.13 -15.44 14.03
N CYS A 204 -1.69 -15.52 15.30
CA CYS A 204 -1.92 -16.73 16.12
C CYS A 204 -3.42 -17.03 16.24
N ASN A 205 -4.24 -16.02 16.49
CA ASN A 205 -5.68 -16.17 16.59
C ASN A 205 -6.30 -16.61 15.25
N ASP A 206 -5.93 -15.95 14.14
CA ASP A 206 -6.46 -16.21 12.80
C ASP A 206 -6.10 -17.64 12.36
N LEU A 207 -4.88 -18.10 12.65
CA LEU A 207 -4.44 -19.47 12.40
C LEU A 207 -5.23 -20.48 13.26
N SER A 208 -5.44 -20.18 14.54
CA SER A 208 -6.20 -21.05 15.45
C SER A 208 -7.64 -21.20 14.99
N LEU A 209 -8.30 -20.12 14.60
CA LEU A 209 -9.65 -20.15 14.04
C LEU A 209 -9.70 -20.95 12.75
N SER A 210 -8.71 -20.77 11.86
CA SER A 210 -8.60 -21.53 10.63
C SER A 210 -8.50 -23.05 10.86
N LEU A 211 -7.73 -23.48 11.87
CA LEU A 211 -7.59 -24.88 12.22
C LEU A 211 -8.86 -25.46 12.84
N LEU A 212 -9.55 -24.69 13.68
CA LEU A 212 -10.83 -25.08 14.28
C LEU A 212 -11.91 -25.28 13.20
N ASP A 213 -11.97 -24.41 12.20
CA ASP A 213 -12.91 -24.52 11.07
C ASP A 213 -12.68 -25.80 10.24
N GLU A 214 -11.44 -26.32 10.23
CA GLU A 214 -11.06 -27.58 9.58
C GLU A 214 -11.22 -28.83 10.48
N GLY A 215 -11.69 -28.64 11.71
CA GLY A 215 -11.86 -29.73 12.69
C GLY A 215 -10.54 -30.28 13.24
N ARG A 216 -9.52 -29.47 13.29
CA ARG A 216 -8.15 -29.78 13.76
C ARG A 216 -7.79 -29.05 15.04
#